data_a12bf4833990fc675cec5e1a26448f27
#
_entry.id   a12bf4833990fc675cec5e1a26448f27
#
_cell.length_a   1.000
_cell.length_b   1.000
_cell.length_c   1.000
_cell.angle_alpha   90.00
_cell.angle_beta   90.00
_cell.angle_gamma   90.00
#
_symmetry.space_group_name_H-M   'P 1'
#
loop_
_entity.id
_entity.type
_entity.pdbx_description
1 polymer ?
#
loop_
_entity_poly.entity_id
_entity_poly.type
_entity_poly.pdbx_seq_one_letter_code
_entity_poly.pdbx_strand_id
1 'polypeptide(L)'
;MPFFYKTPSGADLLNTQTPGAYKQADLLVTSKIIPEGGSSSQVINLAVQEITIMNDAASGYSYFVGELPTEVHRHIIETYVRLSPTLTDTLTYEFRSPDVVSKIYYNKGLVWDIANLKQNQWMPIIVVR
;
A
#
# COMPACT_ATOMS: atom_id res chain seq x y z
N MET A 1 -3.53 -4.22 -5.87
CA MET A 1 -2.57 -5.15 -5.26
C MET A 1 -2.93 -5.35 -3.80
N PRO A 2 -3.14 -6.59 -3.34
CA PRO A 2 -3.50 -6.84 -1.95
C PRO A 2 -2.30 -6.76 -1.01
N PHE A 3 -2.52 -6.19 0.17
CA PHE A 3 -1.53 -6.08 1.25
C PHE A 3 -2.02 -6.87 2.46
N PHE A 4 -1.18 -7.78 2.92
CA PHE A 4 -1.41 -8.59 4.11
C PHE A 4 -0.42 -8.19 5.20
N TYR A 5 -0.91 -8.03 6.42
CA TYR A 5 -0.07 -7.71 7.58
C TYR A 5 -0.08 -8.87 8.56
N LYS A 6 1.09 -9.42 8.84
CA LYS A 6 1.24 -10.60 9.69
C LYS A 6 2.30 -10.37 10.77
N THR A 7 2.14 -11.04 11.91
CA THR A 7 3.21 -11.18 12.89
C THR A 7 4.29 -12.14 12.35
N PRO A 8 5.50 -12.19 12.94
CA PRO A 8 6.50 -13.20 12.59
C PRO A 8 6.01 -14.63 12.75
N SER A 9 5.06 -14.89 13.63
CA SER A 9 4.42 -16.21 13.82
C SER A 9 3.29 -16.49 12.82
N GLY A 10 2.96 -15.53 11.94
CA GLY A 10 1.93 -15.68 10.92
C GLY A 10 0.52 -15.26 11.33
N ALA A 11 0.34 -14.64 12.50
CA ALA A 11 -0.97 -14.14 12.91
C ALA A 11 -1.40 -12.92 12.07
N ASP A 12 -2.68 -12.86 11.74
CA ASP A 12 -3.28 -11.82 10.89
C ASP A 12 -3.53 -10.53 11.69
N LEU A 13 -2.75 -9.49 11.41
CA LEU A 13 -2.86 -8.20 12.11
C LEU A 13 -4.03 -7.33 11.63
N LEU A 14 -4.68 -7.68 10.54
CA LEU A 14 -5.89 -7.01 10.04
C LEU A 14 -7.19 -7.68 10.52
N ASN A 15 -7.09 -8.86 11.12
CA ASN A 15 -8.23 -9.51 11.73
C ASN A 15 -8.42 -9.02 13.17
N THR A 16 -9.53 -8.34 13.45
CA THR A 16 -9.83 -7.76 14.77
C THR A 16 -9.91 -8.79 15.89
N GLN A 17 -10.07 -10.07 15.58
CA GLN A 17 -10.08 -11.16 16.56
C GLN A 17 -8.66 -11.61 16.97
N THR A 18 -7.63 -11.21 16.22
CA THR A 18 -6.24 -11.54 16.54
C THR A 18 -5.75 -10.65 17.71
N PRO A 19 -5.18 -11.23 18.79
CA PRO A 19 -4.56 -10.43 19.83
C PRO A 19 -3.47 -9.52 19.27
N GLY A 20 -3.53 -8.23 19.59
CA GLY A 20 -2.59 -7.23 19.08
C GLY A 20 -2.87 -6.74 17.66
N ALA A 21 -3.99 -7.14 17.06
CA ALA A 21 -4.40 -6.64 15.75
C ALA A 21 -4.60 -5.13 15.74
N TYR A 22 -4.45 -4.53 14.55
CA TYR A 22 -4.75 -3.12 14.35
C TYR A 22 -6.26 -2.87 14.48
N LYS A 23 -6.62 -1.68 14.96
CA LYS A 23 -8.02 -1.28 15.10
C LYS A 23 -8.49 -0.61 13.81
N GLN A 24 -9.66 -1.00 13.33
CA GLN A 24 -10.24 -0.44 12.10
C GLN A 24 -10.30 1.10 12.12
N ALA A 25 -10.65 1.69 13.26
CA ALA A 25 -10.75 3.13 13.40
C ALA A 25 -9.40 3.87 13.24
N ASP A 26 -8.28 3.19 13.44
CA ASP A 26 -6.94 3.76 13.31
C ASP A 26 -6.38 3.65 11.88
N LEU A 27 -6.96 2.79 11.06
CA LEU A 27 -6.48 2.49 9.70
C LEU A 27 -6.90 3.60 8.73
N LEU A 28 -5.96 4.45 8.38
CA LEU A 28 -6.17 5.55 7.45
C LEU A 28 -5.10 5.55 6.38
N VAL A 29 -5.44 6.06 5.21
CA VAL A 29 -4.51 6.23 4.11
C VAL A 29 -4.54 7.66 3.59
N THR A 30 -3.36 8.19 3.32
CA THR A 30 -3.18 9.51 2.68
C THR A 30 -2.15 9.36 1.58
N SER A 31 -2.37 9.96 0.44
CA SER A 31 -1.43 9.88 -0.68
C SER A 31 -1.05 11.26 -1.18
N LYS A 32 0.17 11.37 -1.72
CA LYS A 32 0.59 12.51 -2.51
C LYS A 32 1.13 12.06 -3.85
N ILE A 33 0.86 12.85 -4.88
CA ILE A 33 1.25 12.60 -6.26
C ILE A 33 2.39 13.55 -6.61
N ILE A 34 3.50 12.98 -7.10
CA ILE A 34 4.66 13.73 -7.56
C ILE A 34 4.75 13.54 -9.08
N PRO A 35 4.50 14.59 -9.90
CA PRO A 35 4.64 14.49 -11.35
C PRO A 35 6.10 14.39 -11.77
N GLU A 36 6.34 13.78 -12.93
CA GLU A 36 7.67 13.67 -13.52
C GLU A 36 8.25 15.07 -13.78
N GLY A 37 9.48 15.30 -13.29
CA GLY A 37 10.14 16.60 -13.40
C GLY A 37 9.46 17.72 -12.61
N GLY A 38 8.46 17.38 -11.80
CA GLY A 38 7.71 18.35 -11.01
C GLY A 38 8.50 18.94 -9.85
N SER A 39 8.30 20.24 -9.61
CA SER A 39 8.77 20.91 -8.41
C SER A 39 7.85 20.61 -7.22
N SER A 40 8.29 20.98 -6.00
CA SER A 40 7.47 20.83 -4.79
C SER A 40 6.11 21.55 -4.88
N SER A 41 6.01 22.62 -5.68
CA SER A 41 4.75 23.35 -5.92
C SER A 41 3.75 22.57 -6.79
N GLN A 42 4.19 21.52 -7.48
CA GLN A 42 3.35 20.67 -8.33
C GLN A 42 2.89 19.38 -7.64
N VAL A 43 3.33 19.16 -6.40
CA VAL A 43 2.90 18.00 -5.62
C VAL A 43 1.43 18.16 -5.25
N ILE A 44 0.64 17.12 -5.53
CA ILE A 44 -0.79 17.07 -5.20
C ILE A 44 -0.98 16.22 -3.95
N ASN A 45 -1.53 16.81 -2.89
CA ASN A 45 -1.88 16.11 -1.67
C ASN A 45 -3.36 15.71 -1.71
N LEU A 46 -3.64 14.42 -1.53
CA LEU A 46 -4.99 13.89 -1.53
C LEU A 46 -5.58 13.87 -0.12
N ALA A 47 -6.91 13.84 -0.04
CA ALA A 47 -7.62 13.76 1.24
C ALA A 47 -7.35 12.42 1.94
N VAL A 48 -7.43 12.42 3.27
CA VAL A 48 -7.35 11.21 4.09
C VAL A 48 -8.56 10.33 3.81
N GLN A 49 -8.32 9.01 3.67
CA GLN A 49 -9.37 8.02 3.44
C GLN A 49 -9.27 6.89 4.46
N GLU A 50 -10.40 6.27 4.77
CA GLU A 50 -10.46 5.04 5.56
C GLU A 50 -10.02 3.84 4.71
N ILE A 51 -9.35 2.88 5.35
CA ILE A 51 -8.96 1.62 4.72
C ILE A 51 -10.11 0.63 4.84
N THR A 52 -10.53 0.05 3.73
CA THR A 52 -11.49 -1.06 3.71
C THR A 52 -10.75 -2.38 3.83
N ILE A 53 -11.03 -3.14 4.90
CA ILE A 53 -10.49 -4.47 5.10
C ILE A 53 -11.38 -5.50 4.41
N MET A 54 -10.76 -6.40 3.65
CA MET A 54 -11.41 -7.50 2.95
C MET A 54 -10.86 -8.82 3.46
N ASN A 55 -11.63 -9.91 3.27
CA ASN A 55 -11.19 -11.26 3.64
C ASN A 55 -10.92 -12.09 2.39
N ASP A 56 -9.78 -12.77 2.39
CA ASP A 56 -9.43 -13.74 1.36
C ASP A 56 -9.99 -15.11 1.74
N ALA A 57 -10.98 -15.58 1.00
CA ALA A 57 -11.61 -16.88 1.26
C ALA A 57 -10.66 -18.07 1.12
N ALA A 58 -9.66 -17.97 0.27
CA ALA A 58 -8.70 -19.05 0.01
C ALA A 58 -7.71 -19.24 1.16
N SER A 59 -7.20 -18.15 1.72
CA SER A 59 -6.19 -18.17 2.81
C SER A 59 -6.78 -17.97 4.19
N GLY A 60 -7.99 -17.40 4.29
CA GLY A 60 -8.59 -16.98 5.55
C GLY A 60 -8.00 -15.71 6.16
N TYR A 61 -7.05 -15.07 5.47
CA TYR A 61 -6.41 -13.83 5.93
C TYR A 61 -7.18 -12.59 5.48
N SER A 62 -7.09 -11.55 6.28
CA SER A 62 -7.58 -10.23 5.93
C SER A 62 -6.54 -9.45 5.17
N TYR A 63 -6.98 -8.60 4.26
CA TYR A 63 -6.11 -7.74 3.45
C TYR A 63 -6.80 -6.42 3.11
N PHE A 64 -6.04 -5.45 2.66
CA PHE A 64 -6.60 -4.29 1.96
C PHE A 64 -5.97 -4.16 0.57
N VAL A 65 -6.69 -3.51 -0.32
CA VAL A 65 -6.19 -3.19 -1.66
C VAL A 65 -5.72 -1.75 -1.68
N GLY A 66 -4.47 -1.55 -2.05
CA GLY A 66 -3.95 -0.21 -2.29
C GLY A 66 -4.56 0.33 -3.59
N GLU A 67 -5.52 1.23 -3.46
CA GLU A 67 -6.09 1.94 -4.60
C GLU A 67 -5.15 3.08 -5.00
N LEU A 68 -4.83 3.13 -6.29
CA LEU A 68 -4.03 4.22 -6.84
C LEU A 68 -4.95 5.33 -7.32
N PRO A 69 -4.59 6.59 -7.04
CA PRO A 69 -5.31 7.74 -7.61
C PRO A 69 -5.32 7.66 -9.15
N THR A 70 -6.42 8.09 -9.74
CA THR A 70 -6.62 8.08 -11.20
C THR A 70 -6.06 9.31 -11.92
N GLU A 71 -5.24 10.11 -11.24
CA GLU A 71 -4.64 11.32 -11.78
C GLU A 71 -3.70 11.03 -12.94
N VAL A 72 -3.69 11.92 -13.92
CA VAL A 72 -2.84 11.83 -15.12
C VAL A 72 -1.45 12.43 -14.82
N HIS A 73 -0.40 11.96 -15.53
CA HIS A 73 0.97 12.47 -15.45
C HIS A 73 1.68 12.26 -14.11
N ARG A 74 1.31 11.23 -13.37
CA ARG A 74 2.03 10.82 -12.17
C ARG A 74 3.36 10.17 -12.52
N HIS A 75 4.38 10.41 -11.70
CA HIS A 75 5.68 9.73 -11.76
C HIS A 75 5.91 8.89 -10.50
N ILE A 76 5.63 9.47 -9.36
CA ILE A 76 5.70 8.81 -8.06
C ILE A 76 4.41 9.09 -7.30
N ILE A 77 3.88 8.06 -6.65
CA ILE A 77 2.84 8.22 -5.63
C ILE A 77 3.42 7.73 -4.32
N GLU A 78 3.44 8.58 -3.30
CA GLU A 78 3.72 8.18 -1.93
C GLU A 78 2.40 8.05 -1.17
N THR A 79 2.17 6.86 -0.63
CA THR A 79 0.98 6.55 0.17
C THR A 79 1.40 6.27 1.60
N TYR A 80 0.81 6.98 2.53
CA TYR A 80 1.04 6.84 3.96
C TYR A 80 -0.08 6.01 4.55
N VAL A 81 0.25 4.84 5.08
CA VAL A 81 -0.68 3.90 5.69
C VAL A 81 -0.55 4.00 7.20
N ARG A 82 -1.50 4.65 7.86
CA ARG A 82 -1.54 4.69 9.32
C ARG A 82 -2.12 3.39 9.85
N LEU A 83 -1.37 2.70 10.67
CA LEU A 83 -1.73 1.42 11.28
C LEU A 83 -2.17 1.58 12.74
N SER A 84 -1.66 2.59 13.42
CA SER A 84 -2.04 2.99 14.77
C SER A 84 -1.81 4.50 14.93
N PRO A 85 -2.25 5.13 16.04
CA PRO A 85 -1.99 6.55 16.29
C PRO A 85 -0.51 6.95 16.25
N THR A 86 0.40 5.98 16.46
CA THR A 86 1.86 6.21 16.51
C THR A 86 2.65 5.53 15.41
N LEU A 87 1.99 4.77 14.53
CA LEU A 87 2.66 3.97 13.50
C LEU A 87 2.08 4.27 12.13
N THR A 88 2.92 4.83 11.25
CA THR A 88 2.60 5.07 9.84
C THR A 88 3.67 4.45 8.95
N ASP A 89 3.26 3.64 8.01
CA ASP A 89 4.14 3.08 6.98
C ASP A 89 4.01 3.85 5.68
N THR A 90 5.06 3.84 4.87
CA THR A 90 5.09 4.52 3.59
C THR A 90 5.19 3.51 2.45
N LEU A 91 4.27 3.61 1.50
CA LEU A 91 4.33 2.91 0.22
C LEU A 91 4.74 3.91 -0.85
N THR A 92 5.72 3.57 -1.66
CA THR A 92 6.13 4.40 -2.79
C THR A 92 5.91 3.61 -4.08
N TYR A 93 5.09 4.17 -4.96
CA TYR A 93 4.83 3.60 -6.29
C TYR A 93 5.59 4.43 -7.32
N GLU A 94 6.47 3.78 -8.09
CA GLU A 94 7.11 4.37 -9.26
C GLU A 94 6.39 3.92 -10.54
N PHE A 95 6.21 4.85 -11.46
CA PHE A 95 5.53 4.63 -12.74
C PHE A 95 6.50 4.69 -13.90
N ARG A 96 6.44 3.71 -14.78
CA ARG A 96 7.17 3.71 -16.06
C ARG A 96 6.46 4.56 -17.11
N SER A 97 5.14 4.60 -17.04
CA SER A 97 4.25 5.42 -17.86
C SER A 97 3.03 5.78 -17.02
N PRO A 98 2.15 6.68 -17.45
CA PRO A 98 1.03 7.15 -16.60
C PRO A 98 0.19 6.05 -15.95
N ASP A 99 0.06 4.89 -16.60
CA ASP A 99 -0.80 3.81 -16.14
C ASP A 99 -0.05 2.52 -15.74
N VAL A 100 1.28 2.53 -15.77
CA VAL A 100 2.08 1.32 -15.52
C VAL A 100 2.99 1.51 -14.32
N VAL A 101 2.62 0.90 -13.19
CA VAL A 101 3.50 0.80 -12.02
C VAL A 101 4.69 -0.07 -12.39
N SER A 102 5.91 0.43 -12.16
CA SER A 102 7.14 -0.30 -12.40
C SER A 102 7.74 -0.91 -11.15
N LYS A 103 7.66 -0.20 -10.02
CA LYS A 103 8.18 -0.66 -8.73
C LYS A 103 7.31 -0.20 -7.59
N ILE A 104 7.32 -0.97 -6.51
CA ILE A 104 6.68 -0.62 -5.25
C ILE A 104 7.69 -0.81 -4.13
N TYR A 105 7.83 0.21 -3.30
CA TYR A 105 8.67 0.19 -2.10
C TYR A 105 7.78 0.26 -0.86
N TYR A 106 8.14 -0.50 0.16
CA TYR A 106 7.53 -0.44 1.48
C TYR A 106 8.58 0.03 2.48
N ASN A 107 8.36 1.19 3.10
CA ASN A 107 9.33 1.82 3.99
C ASN A 107 10.75 1.86 3.37
N LYS A 108 10.85 2.27 2.09
CA LYS A 108 12.06 2.35 1.27
C LYS A 108 12.65 1.00 0.81
N GLY A 109 12.10 -0.13 1.25
CA GLY A 109 12.51 -1.45 0.78
C GLY A 109 11.72 -1.85 -0.47
N LEU A 110 12.40 -2.28 -1.52
CA LEU A 110 11.76 -2.78 -2.74
C LEU A 110 10.99 -4.07 -2.43
N VAL A 111 9.67 -4.06 -2.64
CA VAL A 111 8.80 -5.21 -2.38
C VAL A 111 8.15 -5.78 -3.64
N TRP A 112 8.15 -5.03 -4.73
CA TRP A 112 7.59 -5.46 -6.00
C TRP A 112 8.27 -4.75 -7.15
N ASP A 113 8.62 -5.50 -8.21
CA ASP A 113 9.25 -4.99 -9.41
C ASP A 113 8.65 -5.72 -10.63
N ILE A 114 8.12 -4.97 -11.58
CA ILE A 114 7.50 -5.51 -12.79
C ILE A 114 8.47 -6.36 -13.61
N ALA A 115 9.78 -6.04 -13.56
CA ALA A 115 10.80 -6.79 -14.29
C ALA A 115 10.97 -8.23 -13.79
N ASN A 116 10.57 -8.51 -12.55
CA ASN A 116 10.70 -9.83 -11.91
C ASN A 116 9.42 -10.66 -11.98
N LEU A 117 8.34 -10.10 -12.57
CA LEU A 117 7.07 -10.81 -12.70
C LEU A 117 7.07 -11.65 -13.98
N LYS A 118 6.60 -12.88 -13.85
CA LYS A 118 6.17 -13.66 -15.01
C LYS A 118 4.87 -13.05 -15.55
N GLN A 119 4.64 -13.18 -16.85
CA GLN A 119 3.46 -12.65 -17.51
C GLN A 119 2.18 -13.06 -16.75
N ASN A 120 1.34 -12.09 -16.40
CA ASN A 120 0.07 -12.25 -15.68
C ASN A 120 0.18 -12.69 -14.20
N GLN A 121 1.32 -12.53 -13.54
CA GLN A 121 1.41 -12.78 -12.10
C GLN A 121 1.13 -11.53 -11.29
N TRP A 122 0.07 -11.59 -10.49
CA TRP A 122 -0.16 -10.68 -9.37
C TRP A 122 0.33 -11.34 -8.09
N MET A 123 1.30 -10.76 -7.43
CA MET A 123 1.79 -11.28 -6.15
C MET A 123 1.30 -10.37 -5.02
N PRO A 124 0.67 -10.93 -3.98
CA PRO A 124 0.31 -10.15 -2.80
C PRO A 124 1.56 -9.65 -2.09
N ILE A 125 1.48 -8.47 -1.50
CA ILE A 125 2.55 -7.94 -0.65
C ILE A 125 2.27 -8.35 0.78
N ILE A 126 3.20 -9.09 1.38
CA ILE A 126 3.11 -9.55 2.77
C ILE A 126 4.05 -8.70 3.61
N VAL A 127 3.49 -7.98 4.56
CA VAL A 127 4.24 -7.17 5.52
C VAL A 127 4.28 -7.92 6.84
N VAL A 128 5.48 -8.17 7.34
CA VAL A 128 5.70 -8.82 8.64
C VAL A 128 6.08 -7.76 9.67
N ARG A 129 5.37 -7.74 10.76
CA ARG A 129 5.53 -6.71 11.80
C ARG A 129 5.76 -7.32 13.19
#